data_1c5f53a5ba603e68d070770d56745649
#
_entry.id   1c5f53a5ba603e68d070770d56745649
#
_cell.length_a   1.000
_cell.length_b   1.000
_cell.length_c   1.000
_cell.angle_alpha   90.00
_cell.angle_beta   90.00
_cell.angle_gamma   90.00
#
_symmetry.space_group_name_H-M   'P 1'
#
loop_
_entity.id
_entity.type
_entity.pdbx_description
1 polymer ?
#
loop_
_entity_poly.entity_id
_entity_poly.type
_entity_poly.pdbx_seq_one_letter_code
_entity_poly.pdbx_strand_id
1 'polypeptide(L)'
;MRNKTIKSLLLPALCFIAANGQAQGTLEDYRRAYSLYEKFNATQVYNDPADIRWDGKTTFHYSVYTPEGTDYYVGKVTGDVKTADVKAIHMKALAELLSRETVKDIPRNTLRLSRLSVDENQPTSVSFEFDSYKWKVEEACTAGLRL
;
A
#
# COMPACT_ATOMS: atom_id res chain seq x y z
N MET A 1 4.07 -27.37 71.69
CA MET A 1 2.88 -26.94 70.91
C MET A 1 3.38 -26.02 69.83
N ARG A 2 3.47 -26.43 68.72
CA ARG A 2 3.53 -25.77 67.80
C ARG A 2 3.86 -25.87 66.55
N ASN A 3 3.90 -25.39 65.39
CA ASN A 3 4.42 -25.44 64.03
C ASN A 3 3.61 -26.25 62.99
N LYS A 4 2.38 -26.64 63.26
CA LYS A 4 1.53 -27.30 62.24
C LYS A 4 0.72 -26.37 61.44
N THR A 5 0.49 -25.12 61.87
CA THR A 5 -0.42 -24.15 61.19
C THR A 5 0.25 -23.39 60.06
N ILE A 6 1.59 -23.26 60.07
CA ILE A 6 2.30 -22.47 59.08
C ILE A 6 2.47 -23.24 57.75
N LYS A 7 2.60 -24.58 57.82
CA LYS A 7 2.76 -25.42 56.61
C LYS A 7 1.50 -25.50 55.76
N SER A 8 0.32 -25.34 56.40
CA SER A 8 -0.96 -25.42 55.71
C SER A 8 -1.35 -24.13 54.93
N LEU A 9 -0.76 -22.99 55.29
CA LEU A 9 -1.03 -21.71 54.61
C LEU A 9 -0.11 -21.44 53.43
N LEU A 10 1.06 -22.08 53.35
CA LEU A 10 2.01 -21.90 52.26
C LEU A 10 1.59 -22.63 50.96
N LEU A 11 0.86 -23.73 51.07
CA LEU A 11 0.44 -24.52 49.92
C LEU A 11 -0.59 -23.80 49.02
N PRO A 12 -1.66 -23.17 49.60
CA PRO A 12 -2.59 -22.43 48.75
C PRO A 12 -2.00 -21.14 48.12
N ALA A 13 -1.03 -20.50 48.84
CA ALA A 13 -0.35 -19.32 48.28
C ALA A 13 0.51 -19.66 47.07
N LEU A 14 1.14 -20.84 47.02
CA LEU A 14 1.93 -21.29 45.88
C LEU A 14 1.03 -21.61 44.65
N CYS A 15 -0.16 -22.13 44.88
CA CYS A 15 -1.11 -22.41 43.80
C CYS A 15 -1.65 -21.12 43.14
N PHE A 16 -1.80 -20.02 43.89
CA PHE A 16 -2.23 -18.75 43.32
C PHE A 16 -1.18 -18.08 42.42
N ILE A 17 0.11 -18.31 42.70
CA ILE A 17 1.19 -17.77 41.86
C ILE A 17 1.31 -18.55 40.55
N ALA A 18 1.04 -19.85 40.55
CA ALA A 18 1.08 -20.68 39.35
C ALA A 18 -0.10 -20.39 38.38
N ALA A 19 -1.23 -19.91 38.87
CA ALA A 19 -2.41 -19.60 38.06
C ALA A 19 -2.28 -18.28 37.31
N ASN A 20 -1.39 -17.38 37.71
CA ASN A 20 -1.21 -16.07 37.04
C ASN A 20 -0.14 -16.10 35.93
N GLY A 21 0.53 -17.22 35.69
CA GLY A 21 1.57 -17.35 34.66
C GLY A 21 1.08 -17.67 33.27
N GLN A 22 -0.24 -17.80 33.04
CA GLN A 22 -0.80 -18.20 31.72
C GLN A 22 -1.34 -17.04 30.89
N ALA A 23 -1.07 -15.79 31.26
CA ALA A 23 -1.51 -14.64 30.53
C ALA A 23 -0.60 -14.26 29.34
N GLN A 24 0.46 -15.00 29.10
CA GLN A 24 1.29 -14.81 27.89
C GLN A 24 0.78 -15.77 26.81
N GLY A 25 0.33 -15.21 25.69
CA GLY A 25 -0.08 -16.00 24.54
C GLY A 25 1.01 -16.98 24.09
N THR A 26 0.60 -18.10 23.53
CA THR A 26 1.53 -19.11 23.03
C THR A 26 2.32 -18.58 21.83
N LEU A 27 3.46 -19.18 21.52
CA LEU A 27 4.22 -18.87 20.29
C LEU A 27 3.33 -19.00 19.05
N GLU A 28 2.35 -19.89 19.08
CA GLU A 28 1.37 -20.11 18.03
C GLU A 28 0.42 -18.89 17.87
N ASP A 29 0.01 -18.29 18.98
CA ASP A 29 -0.82 -17.08 18.96
C ASP A 29 -0.06 -15.89 18.39
N TYR A 30 1.23 -15.76 18.72
CA TYR A 30 2.09 -14.74 18.10
C TYR A 30 2.31 -14.98 16.60
N ARG A 31 2.53 -16.21 16.17
CA ARG A 31 2.66 -16.56 14.77
C ARG A 31 1.36 -16.28 14.00
N ARG A 32 0.21 -16.60 14.59
CA ARG A 32 -1.10 -16.28 14.01
C ARG A 32 -1.31 -14.78 13.91
N ALA A 33 -1.01 -14.02 14.95
CA ALA A 33 -1.09 -12.56 14.92
C ALA A 33 -0.17 -11.97 13.86
N TYR A 34 1.05 -12.48 13.72
CA TYR A 34 2.00 -12.04 12.71
C TYR A 34 1.53 -12.37 11.28
N SER A 35 0.96 -13.55 11.06
CA SER A 35 0.39 -13.94 9.77
C SER A 35 -0.84 -13.10 9.41
N LEU A 36 -1.61 -12.66 10.39
CA LEU A 36 -2.71 -11.72 10.19
C LEU A 36 -2.18 -10.34 9.82
N TYR A 37 -1.12 -9.87 10.48
CA TYR A 37 -0.47 -8.61 10.15
C TYR A 37 0.07 -8.60 8.71
N GLU A 38 0.71 -9.67 8.26
CA GLU A 38 1.16 -9.81 6.87
C GLU A 38 -0.01 -9.86 5.88
N LYS A 39 -1.09 -10.55 6.23
CA LYS A 39 -2.30 -10.62 5.41
C LYS A 39 -3.06 -9.30 5.34
N PHE A 40 -3.04 -8.50 6.41
CA PHE A 40 -3.72 -7.20 6.45
C PHE A 40 -2.83 -6.03 6.04
N ASN A 41 -1.52 -6.26 5.83
CA ASN A 41 -0.64 -5.23 5.34
C ASN A 41 -0.96 -4.92 3.87
N ALA A 42 -1.63 -3.82 3.67
CA ALA A 42 -1.74 -3.00 2.45
C ALA A 42 -2.28 -3.66 1.17
N THR A 43 -2.32 -5.00 1.05
CA THR A 43 -2.65 -5.66 -0.21
C THR A 43 -4.03 -6.29 -0.27
N GLN A 44 -4.84 -6.15 0.77
CA GLN A 44 -6.16 -6.80 0.85
C GLN A 44 -7.35 -5.85 0.80
N VAL A 45 -7.13 -4.55 0.80
CA VAL A 45 -8.18 -3.58 0.51
C VAL A 45 -8.03 -3.18 -0.95
N TYR A 46 -8.82 -3.81 -1.80
CA TYR A 46 -8.88 -3.47 -3.23
C TYR A 46 -9.85 -2.32 -3.46
N ASN A 47 -9.59 -1.55 -4.51
CA ASN A 47 -10.43 -0.46 -5.00
C ASN A 47 -10.58 0.73 -4.01
N ASP A 48 -9.67 0.85 -3.05
CA ASP A 48 -9.62 2.00 -2.16
C ASP A 48 -8.50 2.96 -2.59
N PRO A 49 -8.80 4.27 -2.75
CA PRO A 49 -7.77 5.24 -3.09
C PRO A 49 -6.70 5.33 -2.00
N ALA A 50 -5.45 5.21 -2.42
CA ALA A 50 -4.28 5.32 -1.57
C ALA A 50 -3.30 6.35 -2.13
N ASP A 51 -2.40 6.85 -1.29
CA ASP A 51 -1.33 7.79 -1.69
C ASP A 51 -1.81 9.01 -2.46
N ILE A 52 -2.92 9.62 -2.02
CA ILE A 52 -3.46 10.82 -2.64
C ILE A 52 -2.48 11.98 -2.44
N ARG A 53 -2.02 12.58 -3.56
CA ARG A 53 -1.07 13.70 -3.55
C ARG A 53 -1.48 14.80 -4.51
N TRP A 54 -1.25 16.03 -4.09
CA TRP A 54 -1.40 17.21 -4.93
C TRP A 54 -0.09 17.55 -5.60
N ASP A 55 -0.08 17.68 -6.93
CA ASP A 55 1.10 18.05 -7.72
C ASP A 55 1.16 19.55 -8.01
N GLY A 56 0.06 20.24 -7.84
CA GLY A 56 -0.07 21.68 -8.04
C GLY A 56 -1.28 22.23 -7.28
N LYS A 57 -1.84 23.32 -7.79
CA LYS A 57 -3.03 23.96 -7.18
C LYS A 57 -4.31 23.23 -7.51
N THR A 58 -4.37 22.59 -8.67
CA THR A 58 -5.59 22.01 -9.22
C THR A 58 -5.41 20.56 -9.66
N THR A 59 -4.20 20.05 -9.73
CA THR A 59 -3.90 18.67 -10.16
C THR A 59 -3.52 17.79 -8.98
N PHE A 60 -3.94 16.55 -9.04
CA PHE A 60 -3.62 15.53 -8.04
C PHE A 60 -3.50 14.16 -8.70
N HIS A 61 -2.86 13.25 -8.01
CA HIS A 61 -2.84 11.84 -8.37
C HIS A 61 -3.09 10.96 -7.16
N TYR A 62 -3.48 9.71 -7.40
CA TYR A 62 -3.61 8.68 -6.38
C TYR A 62 -3.45 7.30 -7.01
N SER A 63 -3.22 6.30 -6.16
CA SER A 63 -3.15 4.90 -6.56
C SER A 63 -4.33 4.11 -6.03
N VAL A 64 -4.64 3.01 -6.70
CA VAL A 64 -5.65 2.04 -6.30
C VAL A 64 -5.07 0.65 -6.46
N TYR A 65 -5.10 -0.16 -5.41
CA TYR A 65 -4.71 -1.56 -5.49
C TYR A 65 -5.83 -2.39 -6.08
N THR A 66 -5.50 -3.19 -7.08
CA THR A 66 -6.43 -4.12 -7.74
C THR A 66 -5.83 -5.53 -7.78
N PRO A 67 -6.63 -6.58 -8.03
CA PRO A 67 -6.08 -7.94 -8.21
C PRO A 67 -5.05 -8.04 -9.34
N GLU A 68 -5.17 -7.17 -10.36
CA GLU A 68 -4.24 -7.12 -11.49
C GLU A 68 -3.00 -6.26 -11.24
N GLY A 69 -2.87 -5.63 -10.08
CA GLY A 69 -1.74 -4.77 -9.72
C GLY A 69 -2.17 -3.42 -9.20
N THR A 70 -1.32 -2.41 -9.33
CA THR A 70 -1.63 -1.04 -8.92
C THR A 70 -2.05 -0.21 -10.14
N ASP A 71 -3.19 0.42 -10.05
CA ASP A 71 -3.64 1.44 -11.00
C ASP A 71 -3.35 2.82 -10.44
N TYR A 72 -3.04 3.75 -11.32
CA TYR A 72 -2.79 5.14 -10.99
C TYR A 72 -3.78 6.02 -11.73
N TYR A 73 -4.25 7.03 -11.01
CA TYR A 73 -5.24 7.98 -11.50
C TYR A 73 -4.68 9.38 -11.36
N VAL A 74 -4.96 10.20 -12.35
CA VAL A 74 -4.64 11.62 -12.35
C VAL A 74 -5.93 12.42 -12.42
N GLY A 75 -6.01 13.49 -11.66
CA GLY A 75 -7.20 14.32 -11.60
C GLY A 75 -6.87 15.80 -11.71
N LYS A 76 -7.80 16.55 -12.29
CA LYS A 76 -7.76 18.00 -12.29
C LYS A 76 -9.09 18.55 -11.78
N VAL A 77 -9.00 19.43 -10.81
CA VAL A 77 -10.15 20.18 -10.31
C VAL A 77 -10.36 21.39 -11.24
N THR A 78 -11.55 21.51 -11.81
CA THR A 78 -11.91 22.62 -12.70
C THR A 78 -13.09 23.38 -12.11
N GLY A 79 -12.92 24.70 -11.95
CA GLY A 79 -13.98 25.58 -11.49
C GLY A 79 -14.32 25.40 -10.02
N ASP A 80 -15.57 25.09 -9.69
CA ASP A 80 -16.03 24.87 -8.33
C ASP A 80 -15.45 23.54 -7.79
N VAL A 81 -14.90 23.55 -6.60
CA VAL A 81 -14.15 22.45 -5.95
C VAL A 81 -14.92 21.10 -5.84
N LYS A 82 -16.13 21.07 -6.32
CA LYS A 82 -17.03 19.90 -6.28
C LYS A 82 -16.87 18.92 -7.44
N THR A 83 -16.16 19.31 -8.48
CA THR A 83 -15.99 18.47 -9.68
C THR A 83 -14.53 18.32 -10.06
N ALA A 84 -14.08 17.08 -10.20
CA ALA A 84 -12.76 16.76 -10.71
C ALA A 84 -12.89 15.89 -11.96
N ASP A 85 -12.13 16.21 -13.01
CA ASP A 85 -11.93 15.31 -14.13
C ASP A 85 -10.83 14.33 -13.77
N VAL A 86 -11.18 13.06 -13.61
CA VAL A 86 -10.26 12.00 -13.19
C VAL A 86 -10.09 11.00 -14.33
N LYS A 87 -8.83 10.70 -14.66
CA LYS A 87 -8.47 9.74 -15.71
C LYS A 87 -7.49 8.70 -15.16
N ALA A 88 -7.66 7.44 -15.57
CA ALA A 88 -6.72 6.38 -15.25
C ALA A 88 -5.50 6.46 -16.18
N ILE A 89 -4.32 6.22 -15.63
CA ILE A 89 -3.10 5.97 -16.41
C ILE A 89 -3.25 4.59 -17.07
N HIS A 90 -2.91 4.50 -18.36
CA HIS A 90 -3.03 3.25 -19.10
C HIS A 90 -1.89 2.28 -18.80
N MET A 91 -1.95 1.64 -17.64
CA MET A 91 -0.86 0.84 -17.05
C MET A 91 -0.37 -0.31 -17.96
N LYS A 92 -1.27 -0.90 -18.76
CA LYS A 92 -0.86 -1.96 -19.70
C LYS A 92 0.05 -1.41 -20.79
N ALA A 93 -0.37 -0.33 -21.45
CA ALA A 93 0.43 0.30 -22.50
C ALA A 93 1.75 0.86 -21.94
N LEU A 94 1.73 1.36 -20.68
CA LEU A 94 2.94 1.83 -20.01
C LEU A 94 3.91 0.68 -19.74
N ALA A 95 3.44 -0.47 -19.28
CA ALA A 95 4.27 -1.66 -19.09
C ALA A 95 4.91 -2.13 -20.42
N GLU A 96 4.12 -2.16 -21.50
CA GLU A 96 4.61 -2.51 -22.84
C GLU A 96 5.67 -1.51 -23.34
N LEU A 97 5.44 -0.21 -23.15
CA LEU A 97 6.38 0.84 -23.50
C LEU A 97 7.71 0.70 -22.75
N LEU A 98 7.65 0.58 -21.42
CA LEU A 98 8.83 0.42 -20.58
C LEU A 98 9.58 -0.88 -20.88
N SER A 99 8.86 -1.98 -21.16
CA SER A 99 9.47 -3.24 -21.55
C SER A 99 10.30 -3.10 -22.83
N ARG A 100 9.77 -2.37 -23.80
CA ARG A 100 10.46 -2.10 -25.06
C ARG A 100 11.70 -1.23 -24.86
N GLU A 101 11.57 -0.13 -24.11
CA GLU A 101 12.67 0.82 -23.94
C GLU A 101 13.79 0.29 -23.03
N THR A 102 13.45 -0.54 -22.03
CA THR A 102 14.45 -1.12 -21.11
C THR A 102 14.96 -2.49 -21.56
N VAL A 103 14.37 -3.06 -22.62
CA VAL A 103 14.67 -4.43 -23.10
C VAL A 103 14.48 -5.47 -21.97
N LYS A 104 13.50 -5.24 -21.09
CA LYS A 104 13.15 -6.11 -19.96
C LYS A 104 11.67 -6.47 -20.07
N ASP A 105 11.31 -7.68 -19.67
CA ASP A 105 9.91 -8.03 -19.50
C ASP A 105 9.38 -7.41 -18.19
N ILE A 106 8.43 -6.48 -18.30
CA ILE A 106 7.84 -5.78 -17.19
C ILE A 106 6.34 -6.09 -17.17
N PRO A 107 5.92 -7.10 -16.38
CA PRO A 107 4.51 -7.42 -16.25
C PRO A 107 3.75 -6.28 -15.56
N ARG A 108 2.55 -5.96 -16.06
CA ARG A 108 1.69 -4.91 -15.52
C ARG A 108 1.47 -5.05 -13.99
N ASN A 109 1.27 -6.25 -13.51
CA ASN A 109 0.97 -6.53 -12.11
C ASN A 109 2.16 -6.24 -11.16
N THR A 110 3.38 -6.19 -11.67
CA THR A 110 4.58 -5.85 -10.90
C THR A 110 5.00 -4.40 -11.06
N LEU A 111 4.46 -3.69 -12.05
CA LEU A 111 4.82 -2.29 -12.31
C LEU A 111 4.35 -1.39 -11.17
N ARG A 112 5.32 -0.67 -10.58
CA ARG A 112 5.10 0.34 -9.54
C ARG A 112 5.79 1.63 -9.97
N LEU A 113 5.03 2.72 -9.95
CA LEU A 113 5.56 4.04 -10.28
C LEU A 113 5.99 4.73 -8.99
N SER A 114 7.27 5.06 -8.89
CA SER A 114 7.81 5.83 -7.77
C SER A 114 7.86 7.30 -8.14
N ARG A 115 7.64 8.19 -7.17
CA ARG A 115 7.71 9.64 -7.34
C ARG A 115 6.88 10.14 -8.54
N LEU A 116 5.68 9.59 -8.68
CA LEU A 116 4.73 10.05 -9.68
C LEU A 116 4.42 11.53 -9.46
N SER A 117 4.39 12.28 -10.53
CA SER A 117 4.07 13.71 -10.55
C SER A 117 3.36 14.04 -11.87
N VAL A 118 2.39 14.92 -11.79
CA VAL A 118 1.51 15.32 -12.91
C VAL A 118 1.80 16.75 -13.33
N ASP A 119 1.87 17.02 -14.62
CA ASP A 119 2.01 18.38 -15.13
C ASP A 119 0.70 19.16 -14.93
N GLU A 120 0.75 20.31 -14.23
CA GLU A 120 -0.43 21.12 -13.95
C GLU A 120 -1.09 21.68 -15.22
N ASN A 121 -0.31 21.96 -16.25
CA ASN A 121 -0.79 22.50 -17.52
C ASN A 121 -1.30 21.40 -18.46
N GLN A 122 -0.72 20.19 -18.33
CA GLN A 122 -1.06 19.03 -19.15
C GLN A 122 -1.28 17.80 -18.25
N PRO A 123 -2.46 17.63 -17.65
CA PRO A 123 -2.73 16.57 -16.67
C PRO A 123 -2.57 15.13 -17.20
N THR A 124 -2.51 14.94 -18.51
CA THR A 124 -2.21 13.65 -19.14
C THR A 124 -0.71 13.37 -19.27
N SER A 125 0.15 14.36 -19.01
CA SER A 125 1.61 14.20 -18.97
C SER A 125 2.05 13.90 -17.55
N VAL A 126 2.72 12.78 -17.37
CA VAL A 126 3.18 12.32 -16.06
C VAL A 126 4.69 12.09 -16.07
N SER A 127 5.32 12.38 -14.95
CA SER A 127 6.72 12.04 -14.69
C SER A 127 6.79 11.09 -13.51
N PHE A 128 7.66 10.11 -13.57
CA PHE A 128 7.85 9.12 -12.51
C PHE A 128 9.26 8.54 -12.53
N GLU A 129 9.62 7.81 -11.49
CA GLU A 129 10.86 7.04 -11.44
C GLU A 129 10.53 5.55 -11.55
N PHE A 130 11.26 4.87 -12.42
CA PHE A 130 11.23 3.42 -12.58
C PHE A 130 12.64 2.91 -12.91
N ASP A 131 13.08 1.85 -12.24
CA ASP A 131 14.40 1.23 -12.42
C ASP A 131 15.56 2.25 -12.30
N SER A 132 15.46 3.19 -11.34
CA SER A 132 16.41 4.28 -11.08
C SER A 132 16.49 5.37 -12.17
N TYR A 133 15.67 5.31 -13.19
CA TYR A 133 15.58 6.32 -14.24
C TYR A 133 14.34 7.17 -14.06
N LYS A 134 14.45 8.43 -14.47
CA LYS A 134 13.30 9.34 -14.57
C LYS A 134 12.68 9.21 -15.95
N TRP A 135 11.39 9.02 -15.96
CA TRP A 135 10.58 8.89 -17.16
C TRP A 135 9.58 10.04 -17.23
N LYS A 136 9.35 10.55 -18.41
CA LYS A 136 8.24 11.46 -18.69
C LYS A 136 7.44 10.86 -19.83
N VAL A 137 6.14 10.74 -19.62
CA VAL A 137 5.23 10.13 -20.60
C VAL A 137 4.11 11.11 -20.89
N GLU A 138 3.94 11.43 -22.14
CA GLU A 138 2.82 12.24 -22.61
C GLU A 138 1.63 11.36 -22.94
N GLU A 139 0.43 11.90 -22.77
CA GLU A 139 -0.82 11.18 -23.03
C GLU A 139 -0.95 9.86 -22.26
N ALA A 140 -0.42 9.82 -21.03
CA ALA A 140 -0.37 8.61 -20.20
C ALA A 140 -1.75 7.96 -19.93
N CYS A 141 -2.83 8.69 -20.13
CA CYS A 141 -4.20 8.20 -19.98
C CYS A 141 -4.81 7.65 -21.29
N THR A 142 -4.02 7.47 -22.32
CA THR A 142 -4.43 6.90 -23.60
C THR A 142 -3.61 5.68 -23.96
N ALA A 143 -4.11 4.85 -24.87
CA ALA A 143 -3.32 3.71 -25.36
C ALA A 143 -2.17 4.11 -26.30
N GLY A 144 -2.14 5.37 -26.74
CA GLY A 144 -1.13 5.93 -27.64
C GLY A 144 -0.05 6.72 -26.92
N LEU A 145 0.54 6.15 -25.86
CA LEU A 145 1.60 6.76 -25.06
C LEU A 145 2.80 7.21 -25.89
N ARG A 146 3.38 8.36 -25.53
CA ARG A 146 4.63 8.89 -26.08
C ARG A 146 5.62 9.22 -24.95
N LEU A 147 6.88 8.97 -25.21
CA LEU A 147 7.99 9.38 -24.35
C LEU A 147 8.45 10.78 -24.68
#